data_6fef5be8952f000b54be6f949e782e4d
#
_entry.id   6fef5be8952f000b54be6f949e782e4d
#
_cell.length_a   1.000
_cell.length_b   1.000
_cell.length_c   1.000
_cell.angle_alpha   90.00
_cell.angle_beta   90.00
_cell.angle_gamma   90.00
#
_symmetry.space_group_name_H-M   'P 1'
#
loop_
_entity.id
_entity.type
_entity.pdbx_description
1 polymer ?
#
loop_
_entity_poly.entity_id
_entity_poly.type
_entity_poly.pdbx_seq_one_letter_code
_entity_poly.pdbx_strand_id
1 'polypeptide(L)'
;AVISVVPFDASGTPETPRVVLEEPHHLSYPQVFERDGAVWMLPEASAGGRLTLYRATGFPDRWAAETVLVEGEISDATLLEHGGQLWLFATDRDGYGSTSDTLVVFSAQALSGPWTPHPMNPVLIDLRMARPGGAFVRNREGRILLPVQDGTLGYGGGLGLSELLDLDQ
;
A
#
# COMPACT_ATOMS: atom_id res chain seq x y z
N ALA A 1 13.45 8.91 -4.08
CA ALA A 1 13.87 7.95 -3.05
C ALA A 1 13.84 6.53 -3.63
N VAL A 2 14.44 5.57 -2.94
CA VAL A 2 14.60 4.17 -3.34
C VAL A 2 14.09 3.28 -2.22
N ILE A 3 13.78 2.02 -2.52
CA ILE A 3 13.52 1.01 -1.50
C ILE A 3 14.85 0.34 -1.12
N SER A 4 15.10 0.27 0.18
CA SER A 4 16.29 -0.37 0.74
C SER A 4 15.90 -1.47 1.74
N VAL A 5 16.74 -2.49 1.85
CA VAL A 5 16.66 -3.51 2.90
C VAL A 5 17.76 -3.28 3.93
N VAL A 6 17.41 -3.45 5.20
CA VAL A 6 18.35 -3.49 6.32
C VAL A 6 18.26 -4.88 6.94
N PRO A 7 19.24 -5.77 6.74
CA PRO A 7 19.29 -7.02 7.46
C PRO A 7 19.63 -6.78 8.94
N PHE A 8 19.27 -7.74 9.78
CA PHE A 8 19.69 -7.79 11.17
C PHE A 8 20.44 -9.11 11.40
N ASP A 9 21.54 -9.04 12.14
CA ASP A 9 22.26 -10.23 12.56
C ASP A 9 21.49 -11.03 13.63
N ALA A 10 22.02 -12.16 14.05
CA ALA A 10 21.40 -13.00 15.08
C ALA A 10 21.27 -12.33 16.46
N SER A 11 21.99 -11.24 16.71
CA SER A 11 21.90 -10.43 17.94
C SER A 11 20.86 -9.32 17.82
N GLY A 12 20.26 -9.12 16.64
CA GLY A 12 19.34 -8.01 16.36
C GLY A 12 20.06 -6.70 16.01
N THR A 13 21.36 -6.75 15.70
CA THR A 13 22.12 -5.57 15.28
C THR A 13 21.87 -5.30 13.80
N PRO A 14 21.52 -4.06 13.37
CA PRO A 14 21.31 -3.74 11.99
C PRO A 14 22.64 -3.77 11.21
N GLU A 15 22.61 -4.36 10.02
CA GLU A 15 23.71 -4.34 9.06
C GLU A 15 23.62 -3.12 8.15
N THR A 16 24.56 -3.00 7.21
CA THR A 16 24.56 -1.90 6.23
C THR A 16 23.34 -2.00 5.31
N PRO A 17 22.56 -0.92 5.16
CA PRO A 17 21.44 -0.87 4.21
C PRO A 17 21.91 -1.11 2.77
N ARG A 18 21.09 -1.81 1.99
CA ARG A 18 21.30 -2.03 0.54
C ARG A 18 20.07 -1.58 -0.23
N VAL A 19 20.27 -0.87 -1.34
CA VAL A 19 19.19 -0.53 -2.27
C VAL A 19 18.76 -1.81 -3.00
N VAL A 20 17.47 -2.08 -3.02
CA VAL A 20 16.88 -3.29 -3.64
C VAL A 20 15.91 -2.96 -4.77
N LEU A 21 15.38 -1.74 -4.81
CA LEU A 21 14.57 -1.23 -5.92
C LEU A 21 14.80 0.25 -6.10
N GLU A 22 15.08 0.65 -7.34
CA GLU A 22 15.27 2.03 -7.77
C GLU A 22 14.52 2.27 -9.07
N GLU A 23 13.80 3.39 -9.13
CA GLU A 23 13.07 3.88 -10.29
C GLU A 23 13.43 5.36 -10.53
N PRO A 24 13.18 5.92 -11.73
CA PRO A 24 13.50 7.33 -11.99
C PRO A 24 12.64 8.33 -11.20
N HIS A 25 11.68 7.85 -10.43
CA HIS A 25 10.78 8.62 -9.56
C HIS A 25 10.89 8.18 -8.11
N HIS A 26 10.18 8.87 -7.21
CA HIS A 26 10.13 8.54 -5.79
C HIS A 26 9.48 7.18 -5.57
N LEU A 27 10.04 6.37 -4.66
CA LEU A 27 9.46 5.15 -4.12
C LEU A 27 9.43 5.22 -2.59
N SER A 28 8.35 4.77 -1.98
CA SER A 28 8.19 4.67 -0.53
C SER A 28 7.14 3.61 -0.16
N TYR A 29 6.79 3.48 1.11
CA TYR A 29 5.70 2.66 1.63
C TYR A 29 5.63 1.25 1.00
N PRO A 30 6.70 0.44 1.05
CA PRO A 30 6.72 -0.88 0.43
C PRO A 30 5.89 -1.88 1.25
N GLN A 31 4.70 -2.25 0.78
CA GLN A 31 4.00 -3.40 1.33
C GLN A 31 4.62 -4.67 0.74
N VAL A 32 5.28 -5.47 1.57
CA VAL A 32 5.86 -6.78 1.18
C VAL A 32 4.98 -7.88 1.75
N PHE A 33 4.61 -8.86 0.91
CA PHE A 33 3.74 -9.96 1.31
C PHE A 33 4.05 -11.22 0.50
N GLU A 34 3.69 -12.38 1.08
CA GLU A 34 3.78 -13.68 0.41
C GLU A 34 2.39 -14.10 -0.08
N ARG A 35 2.31 -14.59 -1.33
CA ARG A 35 1.10 -15.15 -1.91
C ARG A 35 1.47 -16.15 -3.00
N ASP A 36 0.77 -17.30 -3.01
CA ASP A 36 0.91 -18.35 -4.03
C ASP A 36 2.36 -18.82 -4.22
N GLY A 37 3.13 -18.90 -3.09
CA GLY A 37 4.52 -19.33 -3.09
C GLY A 37 5.51 -18.33 -3.68
N ALA A 38 5.10 -17.09 -3.90
CA ALA A 38 5.95 -15.98 -4.33
C ALA A 38 5.92 -14.82 -3.34
N VAL A 39 7.01 -14.06 -3.27
CA VAL A 39 7.08 -12.83 -2.48
C VAL A 39 6.87 -11.64 -3.41
N TRP A 40 6.00 -10.75 -2.99
CA TRP A 40 5.56 -9.58 -3.74
C TRP A 40 5.87 -8.29 -2.98
N MET A 41 6.03 -7.20 -3.72
CA MET A 41 6.14 -5.87 -3.16
C MET A 41 5.25 -4.90 -3.93
N LEU A 42 4.53 -4.09 -3.20
CA LEU A 42 3.69 -3.01 -3.71
C LEU A 42 4.18 -1.69 -3.11
N PRO A 43 5.12 -1.01 -3.76
CA PRO A 43 5.62 0.27 -3.28
C PRO A 43 4.69 1.40 -3.71
N GLU A 44 4.62 2.46 -2.94
CA GLU A 44 4.11 3.76 -3.36
C GLU A 44 5.01 4.32 -4.46
N ALA A 45 4.39 4.80 -5.54
CA ALA A 45 5.07 5.32 -6.73
C ALA A 45 4.21 6.39 -7.46
N SER A 46 3.44 7.20 -6.71
CA SER A 46 2.48 8.17 -7.28
C SER A 46 3.13 9.11 -8.28
N ALA A 47 4.37 9.54 -8.02
CA ALA A 47 5.14 10.38 -8.94
C ALA A 47 5.47 9.69 -10.29
N GLY A 48 5.32 8.38 -10.38
CA GLY A 48 5.44 7.60 -11.62
C GLY A 48 4.13 7.48 -12.40
N GLY A 49 3.02 7.94 -11.83
CA GLY A 49 1.69 7.91 -12.45
C GLY A 49 1.10 6.50 -12.59
N ARG A 50 1.61 5.53 -11.86
CA ARG A 50 1.14 4.14 -11.91
C ARG A 50 1.53 3.36 -10.67
N LEU A 51 0.65 2.46 -10.23
CA LEU A 51 0.90 1.51 -9.18
C LEU A 51 1.39 0.19 -9.79
N THR A 52 2.65 -0.15 -9.57
CA THR A 52 3.30 -1.34 -10.14
C THR A 52 3.49 -2.40 -9.06
N LEU A 53 3.09 -3.63 -9.35
CA LEU A 53 3.39 -4.81 -8.54
C LEU A 53 4.76 -5.36 -8.94
N TYR A 54 5.60 -5.63 -7.96
CA TYR A 54 6.92 -6.25 -8.14
C TYR A 54 6.94 -7.65 -7.55
N ARG A 55 7.65 -8.55 -8.22
CA ARG A 55 7.89 -9.92 -7.77
C ARG A 55 9.35 -10.08 -7.37
N ALA A 56 9.60 -10.74 -6.24
CA ALA A 56 10.96 -11.12 -5.87
C ALA A 56 11.51 -12.19 -6.82
N THR A 57 12.65 -11.89 -7.44
CA THR A 57 13.45 -12.85 -8.23
C THR A 57 14.61 -13.39 -7.42
N GLY A 58 14.85 -12.85 -6.24
CA GLY A 58 15.82 -13.27 -5.24
C GLY A 58 15.63 -12.44 -3.97
N PHE A 59 14.65 -12.82 -3.14
CA PHE A 59 14.33 -12.14 -1.89
C PHE A 59 15.52 -12.16 -0.90
N PRO A 60 15.78 -11.05 -0.18
CA PRO A 60 15.11 -9.75 -0.28
C PRO A 60 15.70 -8.79 -1.32
N ASP A 61 16.75 -9.17 -2.04
CA ASP A 61 17.65 -8.24 -2.72
C ASP A 61 17.28 -7.95 -4.18
N ARG A 62 16.49 -8.81 -4.84
CA ARG A 62 16.20 -8.66 -6.27
C ARG A 62 14.71 -8.73 -6.57
N TRP A 63 14.24 -7.72 -7.28
CA TRP A 63 12.84 -7.53 -7.65
C TRP A 63 12.70 -7.26 -9.14
N ALA A 64 11.63 -7.71 -9.74
CA ALA A 64 11.27 -7.41 -11.11
C ALA A 64 9.83 -6.88 -11.16
N ALA A 65 9.59 -5.88 -12.00
CA ALA A 65 8.24 -5.42 -12.28
C ALA A 65 7.43 -6.55 -12.93
N GLU A 66 6.27 -6.85 -12.38
CA GLU A 66 5.38 -7.91 -12.86
C GLU A 66 4.27 -7.31 -13.73
N THR A 67 3.51 -6.37 -13.17
CA THR A 67 2.39 -5.74 -13.87
C THR A 67 2.01 -4.41 -13.24
N VAL A 68 1.37 -3.53 -14.01
CA VAL A 68 0.72 -2.33 -13.50
C VAL A 68 -0.68 -2.71 -13.03
N LEU A 69 -1.01 -2.40 -11.76
CA LEU A 69 -2.31 -2.69 -11.18
C LEU A 69 -3.32 -1.56 -11.46
N VAL A 70 -2.89 -0.32 -11.29
CA VAL A 70 -3.72 0.88 -11.46
C VAL A 70 -2.88 1.99 -12.09
N GLU A 71 -3.41 2.66 -13.09
CA GLU A 71 -2.85 3.91 -13.62
C GLU A 71 -3.37 5.08 -12.78
N GLY A 72 -2.53 6.05 -12.47
CA GLY A 72 -2.86 7.22 -11.67
C GLY A 72 -1.82 7.56 -10.60
N GLU A 73 -1.98 8.71 -9.96
CA GLU A 73 -1.13 9.16 -8.84
C GLU A 73 -1.56 8.52 -7.51
N ILE A 74 -1.50 7.19 -7.46
CA ILE A 74 -1.95 6.37 -6.32
C ILE A 74 -0.87 6.33 -5.23
N SER A 75 -1.23 6.76 -4.02
CA SER A 75 -0.34 6.78 -2.85
C SER A 75 -0.73 5.72 -1.81
N ASP A 76 0.27 5.14 -1.16
CA ASP A 76 0.19 4.27 0.02
C ASP A 76 -0.83 3.12 -0.13
N ALA A 77 -0.82 2.49 -1.31
CA ALA A 77 -1.71 1.39 -1.63
C ALA A 77 -1.50 0.21 -0.68
N THR A 78 -2.59 -0.25 -0.06
CA THR A 78 -2.59 -1.30 0.96
C THR A 78 -3.56 -2.41 0.57
N LEU A 79 -3.03 -3.61 0.41
CA LEU A 79 -3.77 -4.80 0.00
C LEU A 79 -4.46 -5.45 1.20
N LEU A 80 -5.72 -5.85 0.99
CA LEU A 80 -6.50 -6.70 1.90
C LEU A 80 -7.09 -7.87 1.12
N GLU A 81 -6.96 -9.10 1.63
CA GLU A 81 -7.75 -10.23 1.19
C GLU A 81 -8.93 -10.44 2.14
N HIS A 82 -10.14 -10.29 1.63
CA HIS A 82 -11.36 -10.42 2.42
C HIS A 82 -12.53 -10.91 1.56
N GLY A 83 -13.34 -11.85 2.13
CA GLY A 83 -14.51 -12.37 1.45
C GLY A 83 -14.22 -13.14 0.15
N GLY A 84 -13.01 -13.71 0.01
CA GLY A 84 -12.60 -14.43 -1.21
C GLY A 84 -12.20 -13.49 -2.36
N GLN A 85 -12.02 -12.22 -2.09
CA GLN A 85 -11.67 -11.17 -3.05
C GLN A 85 -10.47 -10.37 -2.56
N LEU A 86 -9.75 -9.75 -3.47
CA LEU A 86 -8.67 -8.82 -3.19
C LEU A 86 -9.21 -7.39 -3.25
N TRP A 87 -8.81 -6.61 -2.28
CA TRP A 87 -9.16 -5.21 -2.13
C TRP A 87 -7.90 -4.37 -1.99
N LEU A 88 -7.86 -3.22 -2.64
CA LEU A 88 -6.77 -2.28 -2.58
C LEU A 88 -7.30 -0.95 -2.08
N PHE A 89 -6.79 -0.49 -0.94
CA PHE A 89 -7.10 0.78 -0.33
C PHE A 89 -5.94 1.74 -0.59
N ALA A 90 -6.23 2.94 -1.06
CA ALA A 90 -5.18 3.89 -1.40
C ALA A 90 -5.68 5.34 -1.32
N THR A 91 -4.77 6.29 -1.37
CA THR A 91 -5.11 7.69 -1.64
C THR A 91 -4.87 7.99 -3.11
N ASP A 92 -5.85 8.56 -3.78
CA ASP A 92 -5.73 9.02 -5.16
C ASP A 92 -5.59 10.55 -5.18
N ARG A 93 -4.58 11.02 -5.89
CA ARG A 93 -4.39 12.44 -6.18
C ARG A 93 -4.99 12.76 -7.54
N ASP A 94 -6.30 12.88 -7.60
CA ASP A 94 -7.08 13.12 -8.82
C ASP A 94 -6.94 14.54 -9.41
N GLY A 95 -5.97 15.31 -8.93
CA GLY A 95 -5.73 16.70 -9.34
C GLY A 95 -6.57 17.74 -8.57
N TYR A 96 -7.47 17.33 -7.71
CA TYR A 96 -8.34 18.23 -6.94
C TYR A 96 -8.09 18.21 -5.43
N GLY A 97 -7.60 17.07 -4.91
CA GLY A 97 -7.32 16.86 -3.50
C GLY A 97 -5.84 16.98 -3.15
N SER A 98 -5.54 16.69 -1.89
CA SER A 98 -4.18 16.44 -1.42
C SER A 98 -3.82 14.96 -1.55
N THR A 99 -2.56 14.61 -1.32
CA THR A 99 -2.12 13.21 -1.25
C THR A 99 -2.53 12.52 0.06
N SER A 100 -3.43 13.09 0.84
CA SER A 100 -3.67 12.64 2.22
C SER A 100 -5.13 12.64 2.65
N ASP A 101 -6.05 13.15 1.86
CA ASP A 101 -7.43 13.42 2.28
C ASP A 101 -8.51 12.60 1.57
N THR A 102 -8.17 11.81 0.55
CA THR A 102 -9.11 10.95 -0.15
C THR A 102 -8.74 9.48 0.01
N LEU A 103 -9.71 8.63 0.33
CA LEU A 103 -9.55 7.18 0.32
C LEU A 103 -10.32 6.59 -0.85
N VAL A 104 -9.61 5.88 -1.71
CA VAL A 104 -10.18 5.12 -2.82
C VAL A 104 -9.98 3.64 -2.61
N VAL A 105 -10.90 2.84 -3.12
CA VAL A 105 -10.90 1.39 -3.03
C VAL A 105 -11.02 0.79 -4.41
N PHE A 106 -10.27 -0.27 -4.67
CA PHE A 106 -10.37 -1.09 -5.87
C PHE A 106 -10.55 -2.55 -5.47
N SER A 107 -11.16 -3.33 -6.33
CA SER A 107 -11.34 -4.77 -6.12
C SER A 107 -10.86 -5.59 -7.31
N ALA A 108 -10.40 -6.83 -7.06
CA ALA A 108 -10.00 -7.79 -8.08
C ALA A 108 -10.17 -9.24 -7.59
N GLN A 109 -10.35 -10.17 -8.53
CA GLN A 109 -10.36 -11.61 -8.24
C GLN A 109 -8.95 -12.21 -8.24
N ALA A 110 -8.02 -11.59 -8.96
CA ALA A 110 -6.63 -12.01 -9.04
C ALA A 110 -5.68 -10.85 -8.74
N LEU A 111 -4.49 -11.17 -8.22
CA LEU A 111 -3.49 -10.15 -7.85
C LEU A 111 -3.06 -9.30 -9.04
N SER A 112 -2.95 -9.91 -10.23
CA SER A 112 -2.65 -9.20 -11.49
C SER A 112 -3.82 -8.39 -12.05
N GLY A 113 -4.99 -8.42 -11.40
CA GLY A 113 -6.19 -7.74 -11.86
C GLY A 113 -7.06 -8.56 -12.84
N PRO A 114 -7.97 -7.93 -13.59
CA PRO A 114 -8.15 -6.47 -13.62
C PRO A 114 -8.67 -5.90 -12.29
N TRP A 115 -8.17 -4.73 -11.92
CA TRP A 115 -8.62 -3.99 -10.75
C TRP A 115 -9.75 -3.03 -11.14
N THR A 116 -10.88 -3.14 -10.46
CA THR A 116 -12.07 -2.33 -10.71
C THR A 116 -12.23 -1.31 -9.58
N PRO A 117 -12.37 -0.01 -9.88
CA PRO A 117 -12.63 0.99 -8.86
C PRO A 117 -14.00 0.78 -8.23
N HIS A 118 -14.09 0.98 -6.92
CA HIS A 118 -15.34 0.93 -6.20
C HIS A 118 -16.28 2.05 -6.68
N PRO A 119 -17.59 1.78 -6.90
CA PRO A 119 -18.51 2.76 -7.48
C PRO A 119 -18.73 4.00 -6.60
N MET A 120 -18.46 3.90 -5.29
CA MET A 120 -18.57 4.99 -4.33
C MET A 120 -17.27 5.77 -4.12
N ASN A 121 -16.24 5.53 -4.94
CA ASN A 121 -14.98 6.28 -4.80
C ASN A 121 -15.17 7.80 -5.03
N PRO A 122 -14.53 8.65 -4.20
CA PRO A 122 -13.77 8.30 -3.00
C PRO A 122 -14.70 7.86 -1.85
N VAL A 123 -14.38 6.75 -1.19
CA VAL A 123 -15.22 6.20 -0.09
C VAL A 123 -15.09 7.01 1.20
N LEU A 124 -14.05 7.82 1.32
CA LEU A 124 -13.84 8.72 2.46
C LEU A 124 -13.05 9.95 2.00
N ILE A 125 -13.44 11.12 2.50
CA ILE A 125 -12.69 12.38 2.36
C ILE A 125 -12.49 12.92 3.77
N ASP A 126 -11.31 12.67 4.36
CA ASP A 126 -10.95 13.14 5.71
C ASP A 126 -9.41 13.10 5.87
N LEU A 127 -8.82 14.25 6.13
CA LEU A 127 -7.37 14.38 6.34
C LEU A 127 -6.82 13.57 7.54
N ARG A 128 -7.71 13.17 8.49
CA ARG A 128 -7.33 12.41 9.68
C ARG A 128 -7.26 10.91 9.44
N MET A 129 -7.97 10.38 8.43
CA MET A 129 -8.19 8.93 8.37
C MET A 129 -8.32 8.36 6.95
N ALA A 130 -8.16 9.17 5.91
CA ALA A 130 -8.26 8.68 4.53
C ALA A 130 -6.97 8.03 4.02
N ARG A 131 -5.80 8.46 4.49
CA ARG A 131 -4.52 7.97 3.98
C ARG A 131 -4.07 6.69 4.70
N PRO A 132 -3.87 5.56 4.01
CA PRO A 132 -3.32 4.36 4.63
C PRO A 132 -1.96 4.61 5.29
N GLY A 133 -1.73 3.97 6.44
CA GLY A 133 -0.52 4.14 7.26
C GLY A 133 0.15 2.82 7.65
N GLY A 134 -0.25 1.71 7.06
CA GLY A 134 0.30 0.38 7.33
C GLY A 134 -0.61 -0.74 6.83
N ALA A 135 -0.12 -1.97 6.87
CA ALA A 135 -0.91 -3.14 6.52
C ALA A 135 -2.11 -3.32 7.46
N PHE A 136 -3.20 -3.87 6.94
CA PHE A 136 -4.36 -4.23 7.75
C PHE A 136 -3.97 -5.17 8.89
N VAL A 137 -4.56 -4.95 10.05
CA VAL A 137 -4.40 -5.81 11.22
C VAL A 137 -5.75 -6.36 11.66
N ARG A 138 -5.76 -7.60 12.16
CA ARG A 138 -6.92 -8.18 12.85
C ARG A 138 -6.67 -8.13 14.34
N ASN A 139 -7.58 -7.53 15.09
CA ASN A 139 -7.50 -7.54 16.53
C ASN A 139 -7.98 -8.90 17.12
N ARG A 140 -7.89 -9.05 18.43
CA ARG A 140 -8.29 -10.29 19.13
C ARG A 140 -9.78 -10.61 19.01
N GLU A 141 -10.62 -9.63 18.70
CA GLU A 141 -12.06 -9.75 18.50
C GLU A 141 -12.42 -10.06 17.04
N GLY A 142 -11.40 -10.19 16.15
CA GLY A 142 -11.59 -10.48 14.73
C GLY A 142 -11.89 -9.25 13.88
N ARG A 143 -11.93 -8.04 14.46
CA ARG A 143 -12.15 -6.79 13.73
C ARG A 143 -10.95 -6.48 12.83
N ILE A 144 -11.24 -5.99 11.64
CA ILE A 144 -10.24 -5.58 10.64
C ILE A 144 -10.00 -4.09 10.81
N LEU A 145 -8.75 -3.71 11.04
CA LEU A 145 -8.33 -2.34 11.26
C LEU A 145 -7.31 -1.93 10.22
N LEU A 146 -7.53 -0.76 9.61
CA LEU A 146 -6.55 -0.10 8.75
C LEU A 146 -5.81 0.95 9.58
N PRO A 147 -4.49 0.85 9.75
CA PRO A 147 -3.70 1.98 10.22
C PRO A 147 -3.82 3.13 9.22
N VAL A 148 -4.00 4.34 9.72
CA VAL A 148 -4.20 5.55 8.91
C VAL A 148 -3.31 6.68 9.41
N GLN A 149 -2.85 7.52 8.49
CA GLN A 149 -2.05 8.69 8.79
C GLN A 149 -2.98 9.86 9.12
N ASP A 150 -2.77 10.49 10.29
CA ASP A 150 -3.42 11.76 10.63
C ASP A 150 -2.57 12.93 10.11
N GLY A 151 -3.03 13.53 9.03
CA GLY A 151 -2.38 14.66 8.36
C GLY A 151 -2.74 16.04 8.91
N THR A 152 -3.57 16.14 9.95
CA THR A 152 -4.08 17.44 10.44
C THR A 152 -3.00 18.34 11.02
N LEU A 153 -1.93 17.75 11.56
CA LEU A 153 -0.76 18.47 12.06
C LEU A 153 0.42 18.49 11.06
N GLY A 154 0.16 18.07 9.81
CA GLY A 154 1.16 17.92 8.77
C GLY A 154 1.65 16.48 8.61
N TYR A 155 2.57 16.27 7.64
CA TYR A 155 3.11 14.93 7.36
C TYR A 155 3.83 14.36 8.58
N GLY A 156 3.46 13.11 8.95
CA GLY A 156 3.99 12.45 10.15
C GLY A 156 3.38 12.94 11.47
N GLY A 157 2.30 13.72 11.42
CA GLY A 157 1.65 14.30 12.60
C GLY A 157 1.01 13.30 13.54
N GLY A 158 0.52 12.17 13.03
CA GLY A 158 -0.11 11.13 13.84
C GLY A 158 -0.41 9.85 13.07
N LEU A 159 -0.73 8.80 13.82
CA LEU A 159 -1.22 7.53 13.34
C LEU A 159 -2.51 7.18 14.08
N GLY A 160 -3.55 6.79 13.33
CA GLY A 160 -4.82 6.30 13.84
C GLY A 160 -5.11 4.87 13.41
N LEU A 161 -6.26 4.36 13.83
CA LEU A 161 -6.81 3.08 13.39
C LEU A 161 -8.25 3.29 12.96
N SER A 162 -8.57 2.94 11.71
CA SER A 162 -9.93 2.92 11.18
C SER A 162 -10.43 1.49 11.13
N GLU A 163 -11.64 1.25 11.66
CA GLU A 163 -12.27 -0.08 11.60
C GLU A 163 -13.00 -0.23 10.27
N LEU A 164 -12.76 -1.35 9.58
CA LEU A 164 -13.54 -1.76 8.44
C LEU A 164 -14.83 -2.43 8.95
N LEU A 165 -15.97 -1.78 8.72
CA LEU A 165 -17.26 -2.27 9.21
C LEU A 165 -17.95 -3.14 8.17
N ASP A 166 -17.89 -2.75 6.91
CA ASP A 166 -18.50 -3.46 5.79
C ASP A 166 -17.66 -3.25 4.53
N LEU A 167 -17.72 -4.20 3.61
CA LEU A 167 -17.00 -4.17 2.35
C LEU A 167 -17.82 -4.94 1.31
N ASP A 168 -18.58 -4.23 0.52
CA ASP A 168 -19.40 -4.72 -0.58
C ASP A 168 -18.99 -4.07 -1.92
N GLN A 169 -19.57 -4.56 -3.03
CA GLN A 169 -19.31 -4.06 -4.39
C GLN A 169 -20.42 -3.12 -4.86
#